data_d21329b5ffff869941f5c44b0d20ccae
#
_entry.id   d21329b5ffff869941f5c44b0d20ccae
#
_cell.length_a   1.000
_cell.length_b   1.000
_cell.length_c   1.000
_cell.angle_alpha   90.00
_cell.angle_beta   90.00
_cell.angle_gamma   90.00
#
_symmetry.space_group_name_H-M   'P 1'
#
loop_
_entity.id
_entity.type
_entity.pdbx_description
1 polymer ?
#
loop_
_entity_poly.entity_id
_entity_poly.type
_entity_poly.pdbx_seq_one_letter_code
_entity_poly.pdbx_strand_id
1 'polypeptide(L)'
;SFSAEMHDDGDWESLGNGDGRVDPGETHAIRIRLNNESGYVSSKTLLRLTRLSGTTRIPRGRIRMGELNPGKYHEETLLIQIPENAKITDRLKLEIRDQESSLPGIVYQWSLDKPLPSYKLQGPLLNSVKLVDVSNPSSAEEYLLKAKISDQLGLKDMQVFVNGEKIEYLLFDPEKENQEVEVSIPATLEESQNRIEVHVRDNDGIQSQRILNFWNWNGDEEVTLSGSS
;
A
#
# COMPACT_ATOMS: atom_id res chain seq x y z
N SER A 1 0.37 -4.54 2.93
CA SER A 1 0.58 -4.87 1.51
C SER A 1 -0.60 -5.63 0.94
N PHE A 2 -0.71 -5.72 -0.39
CA PHE A 2 -1.67 -6.60 -1.05
C PHE A 2 -1.05 -7.25 -2.29
N SER A 3 -1.62 -8.39 -2.71
CA SER A 3 -1.39 -8.98 -4.02
C SER A 3 -2.73 -9.20 -4.72
N ALA A 4 -2.74 -9.10 -6.04
CA ALA A 4 -3.91 -9.37 -6.86
C ALA A 4 -3.54 -10.34 -7.97
N GLU A 5 -4.41 -11.31 -8.22
CA GLU A 5 -4.30 -12.29 -9.31
C GLU A 5 -5.62 -12.30 -10.08
N MET A 6 -5.57 -12.41 -11.40
CA MET A 6 -6.76 -12.55 -12.22
C MET A 6 -6.86 -13.96 -12.78
N HIS A 7 -8.06 -14.51 -12.76
CA HIS A 7 -8.40 -15.83 -13.24
C HIS A 7 -9.53 -15.75 -14.26
N ASP A 8 -9.41 -16.50 -15.35
CA ASP A 8 -10.38 -16.65 -16.43
C ASP A 8 -10.64 -18.12 -16.79
N ASP A 9 -10.08 -19.04 -16.01
CA ASP A 9 -9.98 -20.49 -16.28
C ASP A 9 -11.13 -21.34 -15.69
N GLY A 10 -12.16 -20.71 -15.17
CA GLY A 10 -13.28 -21.36 -14.49
C GLY A 10 -13.12 -21.47 -12.98
N ASP A 11 -11.94 -21.14 -12.44
CA ASP A 11 -11.72 -21.07 -11.00
C ASP A 11 -12.26 -19.76 -10.41
N TRP A 12 -12.61 -19.79 -9.13
CA TRP A 12 -13.05 -18.60 -8.37
C TRP A 12 -14.29 -17.89 -8.94
N GLU A 13 -15.21 -18.62 -9.58
CA GLU A 13 -16.39 -18.07 -10.28
C GLU A 13 -16.05 -17.31 -11.58
N SER A 14 -14.83 -17.44 -12.11
CA SER A 14 -14.48 -16.95 -13.44
C SER A 14 -15.14 -17.79 -14.54
N LEU A 15 -15.38 -17.18 -15.70
CA LEU A 15 -15.89 -17.85 -16.90
C LEU A 15 -15.16 -17.26 -18.10
N GLY A 16 -14.15 -17.96 -18.58
CA GLY A 16 -13.32 -17.55 -19.70
C GLY A 16 -12.66 -18.75 -20.37
N ASN A 17 -11.70 -18.46 -21.23
CA ASN A 17 -11.01 -19.47 -22.03
C ASN A 17 -9.70 -19.95 -21.40
N GLY A 18 -9.26 -19.38 -20.28
CA GLY A 18 -8.04 -19.74 -19.55
C GLY A 18 -6.75 -19.27 -20.21
N ASP A 19 -6.80 -18.31 -21.12
CA ASP A 19 -5.59 -17.84 -21.82
C ASP A 19 -4.88 -16.66 -21.11
N GLY A 20 -5.42 -16.22 -19.97
CA GLY A 20 -4.88 -15.14 -19.15
C GLY A 20 -5.07 -13.74 -19.73
N ARG A 21 -5.94 -13.59 -20.72
CA ARG A 21 -6.29 -12.31 -21.36
C ARG A 21 -7.71 -11.89 -20.97
N VAL A 22 -7.97 -10.63 -21.13
CA VAL A 22 -9.31 -10.09 -20.93
C VAL A 22 -10.02 -10.03 -22.27
N ASP A 23 -10.99 -10.91 -22.49
CA ASP A 23 -11.74 -10.99 -23.73
C ASP A 23 -13.23 -10.59 -23.55
N PRO A 24 -13.86 -10.07 -24.62
CA PRO A 24 -15.30 -9.80 -24.61
C PRO A 24 -16.11 -11.07 -24.33
N GLY A 25 -17.14 -10.95 -23.50
CA GLY A 25 -18.01 -12.06 -23.11
C GLY A 25 -17.59 -12.79 -21.86
N GLU A 26 -16.39 -12.56 -21.36
CA GLU A 26 -15.84 -13.28 -20.20
C GLU A 26 -16.18 -12.65 -18.86
N THR A 27 -16.10 -13.49 -17.83
CA THR A 27 -16.13 -13.10 -16.42
C THR A 27 -14.81 -13.45 -15.78
N HIS A 28 -14.12 -12.45 -15.26
CA HIS A 28 -12.85 -12.63 -14.58
C HIS A 28 -13.00 -12.53 -13.08
N ALA A 29 -12.33 -13.43 -12.37
CA ALA A 29 -12.16 -13.37 -10.94
C ALA A 29 -10.85 -12.64 -10.60
N ILE A 30 -10.93 -11.61 -9.79
CA ILE A 30 -9.78 -10.89 -9.26
C ILE A 30 -9.63 -11.31 -7.80
N ARG A 31 -8.68 -12.19 -7.54
CA ARG A 31 -8.35 -12.65 -6.19
C ARG A 31 -7.41 -11.66 -5.55
N ILE A 32 -7.82 -11.11 -4.42
CA ILE A 32 -7.05 -10.16 -3.63
C ILE A 32 -6.61 -10.82 -2.33
N ARG A 33 -5.32 -10.87 -2.08
CA ARG A 33 -4.75 -11.20 -0.78
C ARG A 33 -4.22 -9.94 -0.13
N LEU A 34 -4.79 -9.58 1.02
CA LEU A 34 -4.42 -8.41 1.80
C LEU A 34 -3.67 -8.87 3.06
N ASN A 35 -2.44 -8.37 3.26
CA ASN A 35 -1.65 -8.65 4.45
C ASN A 35 -1.61 -7.39 5.32
N ASN A 36 -1.82 -7.55 6.62
CA ASN A 36 -1.58 -6.49 7.59
C ASN A 36 -0.15 -6.61 8.13
N GLU A 37 0.74 -5.80 7.60
CA GLU A 37 2.15 -5.72 8.02
C GLU A 37 2.39 -4.64 9.08
N SER A 38 1.33 -3.93 9.47
CA SER A 38 1.42 -2.94 10.55
C SER A 38 1.37 -3.60 11.93
N GLY A 39 1.81 -2.89 12.95
CA GLY A 39 1.64 -3.32 14.36
C GLY A 39 0.24 -3.10 14.91
N TYR A 40 -0.74 -2.64 14.10
CA TYR A 40 -2.08 -2.28 14.53
C TYR A 40 -3.14 -3.10 13.84
N VAL A 41 -4.25 -3.33 14.55
CA VAL A 41 -5.44 -3.97 13.98
C VAL A 41 -6.12 -3.01 13.02
N SER A 42 -6.41 -3.47 11.80
CA SER A 42 -7.36 -2.78 10.92
C SER A 42 -8.75 -3.29 11.25
N SER A 43 -9.58 -2.45 11.85
CA SER A 43 -10.86 -2.89 12.44
C SER A 43 -11.99 -2.99 11.44
N LYS A 44 -11.95 -2.19 10.37
CA LYS A 44 -13.01 -2.16 9.34
C LYS A 44 -12.44 -2.04 7.93
N THR A 45 -11.70 -3.06 7.53
CA THR A 45 -11.11 -3.12 6.18
C THR A 45 -12.19 -3.25 5.11
N LEU A 46 -12.15 -2.35 4.14
CA LEU A 46 -13.04 -2.31 2.98
C LEU A 46 -12.23 -2.43 1.70
N LEU A 47 -12.59 -3.39 0.85
CA LEU A 47 -12.21 -3.44 -0.57
C LEU A 47 -13.31 -2.85 -1.43
N ARG A 48 -12.94 -2.02 -2.39
CA ARG A 48 -13.86 -1.46 -3.36
C ARG A 48 -13.24 -1.40 -4.74
N LEU A 49 -13.85 -2.11 -5.70
CA LEU A 49 -13.54 -2.02 -7.11
C LEU A 49 -14.56 -1.12 -7.79
N THR A 50 -14.10 -0.16 -8.56
CA THR A 50 -14.96 0.76 -9.32
C THR A 50 -14.46 0.89 -10.75
N ARG A 51 -15.40 1.04 -11.67
CA ARG A 51 -15.10 1.37 -13.07
C ARG A 51 -14.89 2.87 -13.19
N LEU A 52 -13.78 3.27 -13.80
CA LEU A 52 -13.49 4.67 -14.11
C LEU A 52 -13.96 5.04 -15.52
N SER A 53 -13.86 4.09 -16.47
CA SER A 53 -14.32 4.28 -17.84
C SER A 53 -14.71 2.94 -18.48
N GLY A 54 -15.46 2.98 -19.59
CA GLY A 54 -15.81 1.83 -20.41
C GLY A 54 -17.11 1.16 -20.04
N THR A 55 -17.26 -0.13 -20.34
CA THR A 55 -18.51 -0.89 -20.28
C THR A 55 -18.48 -2.09 -19.33
N THR A 56 -17.33 -2.44 -18.79
CA THR A 56 -17.14 -3.53 -17.81
C THR A 56 -18.18 -3.44 -16.70
N ARG A 57 -18.83 -4.55 -16.39
CA ARG A 57 -19.71 -4.68 -15.24
C ARG A 57 -18.92 -5.22 -14.06
N ILE A 58 -19.32 -4.87 -12.84
CA ILE A 58 -18.67 -5.30 -11.61
C ILE A 58 -19.72 -5.98 -10.72
N PRO A 59 -20.01 -7.28 -10.94
CA PRO A 59 -21.00 -8.01 -10.14
C PRO A 59 -20.65 -8.08 -8.66
N ARG A 60 -19.34 -8.20 -8.35
CA ARG A 60 -18.83 -8.21 -6.98
C ARG A 60 -17.66 -7.24 -6.87
N GLY A 61 -17.94 -6.00 -6.50
CA GLY A 61 -16.94 -4.93 -6.44
C GLY A 61 -16.77 -4.31 -5.05
N ARG A 62 -17.49 -4.79 -4.02
CA ARG A 62 -17.39 -4.24 -2.67
C ARG A 62 -17.46 -5.35 -1.62
N ILE A 63 -16.39 -5.44 -0.84
CA ILE A 63 -16.25 -6.45 0.21
C ILE A 63 -15.84 -5.77 1.51
N ARG A 64 -16.56 -6.09 2.59
CA ARG A 64 -16.17 -5.71 3.94
C ARG A 64 -15.48 -6.90 4.57
N MET A 65 -14.16 -6.78 4.75
CA MET A 65 -13.34 -7.87 5.30
C MET A 65 -13.36 -7.91 6.83
N GLY A 66 -13.89 -6.85 7.48
CA GLY A 66 -13.90 -6.76 8.93
C GLY A 66 -12.51 -6.48 9.50
N GLU A 67 -12.22 -7.14 10.61
CA GLU A 67 -10.98 -6.99 11.35
C GLU A 67 -9.83 -7.76 10.69
N LEU A 68 -8.68 -7.12 10.55
CA LEU A 68 -7.46 -7.72 10.06
C LEU A 68 -6.33 -7.45 11.06
N ASN A 69 -5.97 -8.48 11.80
CA ASN A 69 -4.96 -8.43 12.84
C ASN A 69 -3.53 -8.30 12.28
N PRO A 70 -2.57 -7.73 13.04
CA PRO A 70 -1.16 -7.67 12.67
C PRO A 70 -0.60 -9.04 12.28
N GLY A 71 0.17 -9.08 11.20
CA GLY A 71 0.80 -10.30 10.68
C GLY A 71 -0.17 -11.32 10.07
N LYS A 72 -1.46 -11.00 9.98
CA LYS A 72 -2.47 -11.86 9.34
C LYS A 72 -2.80 -11.38 7.94
N TYR A 73 -3.42 -12.27 7.17
CA TYR A 73 -3.92 -11.94 5.84
C TYR A 73 -5.40 -12.35 5.69
N HIS A 74 -6.08 -11.68 4.77
CA HIS A 74 -7.37 -12.08 4.24
C HIS A 74 -7.28 -12.25 2.73
N GLU A 75 -8.06 -13.19 2.19
CA GLU A 75 -8.20 -13.39 0.76
C GLU A 75 -9.67 -13.23 0.38
N GLU A 76 -9.90 -12.46 -0.68
CA GLU A 76 -11.25 -12.21 -1.20
C GLU A 76 -11.23 -12.18 -2.71
N THR A 77 -12.39 -12.45 -3.30
CA THR A 77 -12.55 -12.47 -4.75
C THR A 77 -13.52 -11.40 -5.20
N LEU A 78 -13.06 -10.52 -6.07
CA LEU A 78 -13.87 -9.55 -6.80
C LEU A 78 -14.19 -10.14 -8.19
N LEU A 79 -15.34 -9.75 -8.77
CA LEU A 79 -15.75 -10.23 -10.09
C LEU A 79 -15.95 -9.05 -11.04
N ILE A 80 -15.42 -9.19 -12.23
CA ILE A 80 -15.69 -8.30 -13.36
C ILE A 80 -16.25 -9.12 -14.52
N GLN A 81 -17.19 -8.55 -15.25
CA GLN A 81 -17.78 -9.13 -16.45
C GLN A 81 -17.56 -8.18 -17.62
N ILE A 82 -16.98 -8.69 -18.68
CA ILE A 82 -16.73 -7.97 -19.92
C ILE A 82 -17.90 -8.25 -20.86
N PRO A 83 -18.70 -7.25 -21.27
CA PRO A 83 -19.76 -7.45 -22.24
C PRO A 83 -19.21 -7.93 -23.58
N GLU A 84 -19.98 -8.74 -24.31
CA GLU A 84 -19.59 -9.28 -25.64
C GLU A 84 -19.19 -8.21 -26.66
N ASN A 85 -19.76 -7.02 -26.54
CA ASN A 85 -19.48 -5.88 -27.43
C ASN A 85 -18.54 -4.84 -26.81
N ALA A 86 -17.88 -5.17 -25.73
CA ALA A 86 -16.97 -4.25 -25.05
C ALA A 86 -15.68 -3.99 -25.86
N LYS A 87 -15.19 -2.76 -25.76
CA LYS A 87 -13.80 -2.44 -26.11
C LYS A 87 -12.96 -2.63 -24.86
N ILE A 88 -11.89 -3.40 -24.97
CA ILE A 88 -11.01 -3.75 -23.82
C ILE A 88 -10.10 -2.57 -23.44
N THR A 89 -10.66 -1.37 -23.34
CA THR A 89 -9.93 -0.15 -22.93
C THR A 89 -10.44 0.40 -21.60
N ASP A 90 -11.21 -0.42 -20.90
CA ASP A 90 -11.82 -0.02 -19.64
C ASP A 90 -10.77 0.21 -18.56
N ARG A 91 -10.99 1.24 -17.76
CA ARG A 91 -10.15 1.55 -16.60
C ARG A 91 -10.90 1.24 -15.32
N LEU A 92 -10.24 0.53 -14.44
CA LEU A 92 -10.73 0.15 -13.12
C LEU A 92 -9.89 0.79 -12.02
N LYS A 93 -10.51 0.98 -10.86
CA LYS A 93 -9.84 1.46 -9.64
C LYS A 93 -10.18 0.54 -8.47
N LEU A 94 -9.15 -0.02 -7.84
CA LEU A 94 -9.24 -0.72 -6.56
C LEU A 94 -8.90 0.24 -5.44
N GLU A 95 -9.74 0.28 -4.43
CA GLU A 95 -9.51 1.01 -3.17
C GLU A 95 -9.52 0.02 -2.02
N ILE A 96 -8.48 0.06 -1.19
CA ILE A 96 -8.37 -0.72 0.04
C ILE A 96 -8.17 0.28 1.17
N ARG A 97 -9.06 0.32 2.14
CA ARG A 97 -8.96 1.26 3.26
C ARG A 97 -9.53 0.67 4.53
N ASP A 98 -8.99 1.08 5.65
CA ASP A 98 -9.64 0.98 6.95
C ASP A 98 -10.62 2.15 7.10
N GLN A 99 -11.89 1.84 7.37
CA GLN A 99 -12.94 2.87 7.50
C GLN A 99 -12.84 3.67 8.80
N GLU A 100 -12.12 3.18 9.80
CA GLU A 100 -11.89 3.84 11.08
C GLU A 100 -10.55 4.57 11.14
N SER A 101 -9.67 4.33 10.18
CA SER A 101 -8.39 5.03 10.09
C SER A 101 -8.53 6.34 9.31
N SER A 102 -7.88 7.38 9.80
CA SER A 102 -7.70 8.64 9.07
C SER A 102 -6.62 8.56 7.98
N LEU A 103 -5.91 7.43 7.92
CA LEU A 103 -4.83 7.23 6.96
C LEU A 103 -5.39 7.03 5.54
N PRO A 104 -4.68 7.52 4.52
CA PRO A 104 -5.04 7.25 3.14
C PRO A 104 -4.99 5.75 2.88
N GLY A 105 -6.04 5.23 2.25
CA GLY A 105 -6.06 3.85 1.80
C GLY A 105 -5.16 3.63 0.61
N ILE A 106 -4.97 2.37 0.25
CA ILE A 106 -4.31 1.97 -0.98
C ILE A 106 -5.27 2.23 -2.14
N VAL A 107 -4.79 2.90 -3.19
CA VAL A 107 -5.54 3.16 -4.43
C VAL A 107 -4.70 2.68 -5.60
N TYR A 108 -5.24 1.72 -6.35
CA TYR A 108 -4.62 1.18 -7.54
C TYR A 108 -5.54 1.35 -8.75
N GLN A 109 -4.98 1.80 -9.88
CA GLN A 109 -5.72 1.96 -11.13
C GLN A 109 -5.01 1.18 -12.24
N TRP A 110 -5.77 0.44 -13.03
CA TRP A 110 -5.25 -0.25 -14.20
C TRP A 110 -6.21 -0.18 -15.39
N SER A 111 -5.68 -0.47 -16.55
CA SER A 111 -6.43 -0.57 -17.80
C SER A 111 -6.48 -2.02 -18.26
N LEU A 112 -7.64 -2.48 -18.69
CA LEU A 112 -7.88 -3.88 -19.08
C LEU A 112 -7.21 -4.29 -20.41
N ASP A 113 -6.78 -3.31 -21.22
CA ASP A 113 -6.02 -3.55 -22.46
C ASP A 113 -4.56 -3.95 -22.23
N LYS A 114 -4.09 -3.81 -20.99
CA LYS A 114 -2.79 -4.34 -20.59
C LYS A 114 -3.02 -5.70 -19.99
N PRO A 115 -2.29 -6.74 -20.41
CA PRO A 115 -2.33 -8.00 -19.70
C PRO A 115 -2.06 -7.68 -18.24
N LEU A 116 -2.99 -8.07 -17.37
CA LEU A 116 -2.66 -8.11 -15.95
C LEU A 116 -1.54 -9.12 -15.85
N PRO A 117 -0.36 -8.70 -15.51
CA PRO A 117 0.69 -9.66 -15.28
C PRO A 117 0.17 -10.59 -14.18
N SER A 118 0.46 -11.87 -14.30
CA SER A 118 0.35 -12.85 -13.21
C SER A 118 1.31 -12.50 -12.06
N TYR A 119 1.56 -11.21 -11.88
CA TYR A 119 2.46 -10.67 -10.87
C TYR A 119 1.67 -10.42 -9.59
N LYS A 120 2.23 -10.90 -8.52
CA LYS A 120 1.90 -10.40 -7.20
C LYS A 120 2.17 -8.90 -7.24
N LEU A 121 1.12 -8.11 -7.41
CA LEU A 121 1.20 -6.67 -7.24
C LEU A 121 1.47 -6.44 -5.75
N GLN A 122 2.73 -6.30 -5.43
CA GLN A 122 3.20 -6.02 -4.09
C GLN A 122 3.61 -4.55 -4.08
N GLY A 123 2.99 -3.76 -3.25
CA GLY A 123 3.42 -2.37 -3.06
C GLY A 123 4.83 -2.30 -2.46
N PRO A 124 5.40 -1.09 -2.41
CA PRO A 124 6.75 -0.88 -1.90
C PRO A 124 6.95 -1.52 -0.53
N LEU A 125 8.07 -2.24 -0.35
CA LEU A 125 8.46 -2.82 0.92
C LEU A 125 9.22 -1.78 1.74
N LEU A 126 8.68 -1.44 2.90
CA LEU A 126 9.39 -0.68 3.93
C LEU A 126 10.19 -1.66 4.80
N ASN A 127 11.36 -2.09 4.31
CA ASN A 127 12.18 -3.14 4.91
C ASN A 127 12.69 -2.76 6.30
N SER A 128 13.00 -1.49 6.50
CA SER A 128 13.28 -0.93 7.82
C SER A 128 12.90 0.55 7.87
N VAL A 129 12.31 0.97 8.96
CA VAL A 129 12.10 2.39 9.29
C VAL A 129 12.49 2.57 10.75
N LYS A 130 13.45 3.42 11.04
CA LYS A 130 13.95 3.65 12.39
C LYS A 130 14.38 5.10 12.60
N LEU A 131 14.24 5.58 13.80
CA LEU A 131 14.85 6.81 14.27
C LEU A 131 16.24 6.51 14.84
N VAL A 132 17.18 7.40 14.54
CA VAL A 132 18.53 7.38 15.10
C VAL A 132 18.75 8.74 15.74
N ASP A 133 19.06 8.75 17.02
CA ASP A 133 19.48 9.94 17.72
C ASP A 133 20.86 10.37 17.16
N VAL A 134 20.95 11.61 16.72
CA VAL A 134 22.19 12.22 16.22
C VAL A 134 22.57 13.45 17.04
N SER A 135 21.91 13.65 18.18
CA SER A 135 22.11 14.80 19.04
C SER A 135 23.56 14.91 19.48
N ASN A 136 24.10 16.10 19.29
CA ASN A 136 25.34 16.49 19.93
C ASN A 136 24.96 17.10 21.31
N PRO A 137 25.63 16.80 22.42
CA PRO A 137 25.20 17.23 23.75
C PRO A 137 25.05 18.75 23.96
N SER A 138 25.19 19.54 22.92
CA SER A 138 25.11 21.01 22.95
C SER A 138 24.03 21.64 22.09
N SER A 139 23.15 20.88 21.42
CA SER A 139 22.12 21.45 20.52
C SER A 139 20.79 20.71 20.64
N ALA A 140 19.72 21.33 20.14
CA ALA A 140 18.38 20.78 20.08
C ALA A 140 18.38 19.32 19.57
N GLU A 141 17.48 18.51 20.11
CA GLU A 141 17.34 17.08 19.82
C GLU A 141 17.03 16.86 18.33
N GLU A 142 18.08 16.60 17.57
CA GLU A 142 17.97 16.24 16.16
C GLU A 142 17.96 14.73 16.03
N TYR A 143 16.95 14.21 15.37
CA TYR A 143 16.82 12.82 15.02
C TYR A 143 16.98 12.62 13.52
N LEU A 144 17.49 11.47 13.13
CA LEU A 144 17.58 11.05 11.75
C LEU A 144 16.64 9.87 11.50
N LEU A 145 15.59 10.10 10.72
CA LEU A 145 14.73 9.02 10.24
C LEU A 145 15.47 8.30 9.11
N LYS A 146 15.80 7.04 9.33
CA LYS A 146 16.40 6.17 8.32
C LYS A 146 15.34 5.18 7.83
N ALA A 147 15.15 5.12 6.52
CA ALA A 147 14.26 4.15 5.90
C ALA A 147 14.96 3.43 4.75
N LYS A 148 14.80 2.09 4.73
CA LYS A 148 15.21 1.24 3.62
C LYS A 148 13.96 0.73 2.92
N ILE A 149 13.86 1.04 1.62
CA ILE A 149 12.67 0.85 0.81
C ILE A 149 13.06 0.08 -0.43
N SER A 150 12.26 -0.88 -0.86
CA SER A 150 12.46 -1.57 -2.12
C SER A 150 11.15 -1.80 -2.85
N ASP A 151 11.23 -1.81 -4.18
CA ASP A 151 10.11 -2.16 -5.05
C ASP A 151 10.61 -2.76 -6.37
N GLN A 152 9.87 -3.73 -6.91
CA GLN A 152 10.22 -4.42 -8.16
C GLN A 152 9.86 -3.60 -9.40
N LEU A 153 8.77 -2.84 -9.34
CA LEU A 153 8.24 -2.02 -10.43
C LEU A 153 8.78 -0.59 -10.42
N GLY A 154 9.59 -0.28 -9.40
CA GLY A 154 10.18 1.03 -9.17
C GLY A 154 9.36 1.93 -8.27
N LEU A 155 10.06 2.78 -7.55
CA LEU A 155 9.50 3.74 -6.61
C LEU A 155 9.11 5.01 -7.34
N LYS A 156 7.97 5.59 -6.98
CA LYS A 156 7.50 6.88 -7.49
C LYS A 156 7.81 8.02 -6.56
N ASP A 157 7.31 7.95 -5.34
CA ASP A 157 7.50 8.99 -4.34
C ASP A 157 7.43 8.46 -2.91
N MET A 158 7.97 9.27 -1.99
CA MET A 158 7.90 9.06 -0.55
C MET A 158 7.50 10.35 0.13
N GLN A 159 6.65 10.26 1.15
CA GLN A 159 6.25 11.36 2.01
C GLN A 159 6.50 10.99 3.46
N VAL A 160 6.99 11.95 4.23
CA VAL A 160 7.20 11.79 5.67
C VAL A 160 6.44 12.86 6.42
N PHE A 161 5.72 12.44 7.44
CA PHE A 161 4.98 13.32 8.33
C PHE A 161 5.45 13.12 9.76
N VAL A 162 5.54 14.20 10.51
CA VAL A 162 5.73 14.21 11.96
C VAL A 162 4.56 14.96 12.58
N ASN A 163 3.85 14.33 13.49
CA ASN A 163 2.67 14.88 14.17
C ASN A 163 1.59 15.44 13.22
N GLY A 164 1.47 14.83 12.04
CA GLY A 164 0.54 15.24 10.98
C GLY A 164 1.07 16.33 10.05
N GLU A 165 2.21 16.95 10.34
CA GLU A 165 2.87 17.90 9.47
C GLU A 165 3.82 17.18 8.50
N LYS A 166 3.73 17.49 7.19
CA LYS A 166 4.61 16.91 6.18
C LYS A 166 5.97 17.61 6.23
N ILE A 167 6.99 16.85 6.60
CA ILE A 167 8.37 17.35 6.72
C ILE A 167 9.22 17.07 5.48
N GLU A 168 8.87 16.03 4.67
CA GLU A 168 9.67 15.67 3.51
C GLU A 168 8.81 15.08 2.39
N TYR A 169 9.24 15.32 1.15
CA TYR A 169 8.70 14.74 -0.07
C TYR A 169 9.83 14.42 -1.05
N LEU A 170 10.04 13.15 -1.31
CA LEU A 170 11.05 12.67 -2.24
C LEU A 170 10.41 12.08 -3.49
N LEU A 171 10.93 12.44 -4.65
CA LEU A 171 10.62 11.82 -5.94
C LEU A 171 11.75 10.85 -6.30
N PHE A 172 11.38 9.67 -6.76
CA PHE A 172 12.31 8.68 -7.28
C PHE A 172 12.32 8.69 -8.81
N ASP A 173 13.33 8.07 -9.39
CA ASP A 173 13.45 7.93 -10.83
C ASP A 173 12.43 6.87 -11.34
N PRO A 174 11.41 7.26 -12.12
CA PRO A 174 10.37 6.34 -12.54
C PRO A 174 10.84 5.28 -13.56
N GLU A 175 12.02 5.47 -14.15
CA GLU A 175 12.57 4.52 -15.14
C GLU A 175 13.36 3.37 -14.49
N LYS A 176 13.58 3.42 -13.18
CA LYS A 176 14.29 2.37 -12.45
C LYS A 176 13.35 1.31 -11.92
N GLU A 177 13.45 0.11 -12.46
CA GLU A 177 12.87 -1.11 -11.91
C GLU A 177 13.78 -1.74 -10.83
N ASN A 178 13.24 -2.65 -10.01
CA ASN A 178 13.97 -3.36 -8.94
C ASN A 178 14.78 -2.40 -8.04
N GLN A 179 14.14 -1.31 -7.66
CA GLN A 179 14.79 -0.24 -6.93
C GLN A 179 14.89 -0.58 -5.44
N GLU A 180 16.07 -0.45 -4.88
CA GLU A 180 16.30 -0.42 -3.44
C GLU A 180 16.95 0.92 -3.09
N VAL A 181 16.34 1.64 -2.16
CA VAL A 181 16.77 2.99 -1.76
C VAL A 181 16.87 3.05 -0.26
N GLU A 182 17.97 3.65 0.22
CA GLU A 182 18.14 4.02 1.61
C GLU A 182 18.08 5.55 1.72
N VAL A 183 17.18 6.06 2.56
CA VAL A 183 17.00 7.49 2.79
C VAL A 183 17.32 7.83 4.23
N SER A 184 17.79 9.06 4.44
CA SER A 184 18.07 9.62 5.76
C SER A 184 17.50 11.03 5.80
N ILE A 185 16.52 11.27 6.66
CA ILE A 185 15.72 12.51 6.72
C ILE A 185 15.85 13.08 8.12
N PRO A 186 16.30 14.33 8.28
CA PRO A 186 16.29 15.03 9.56
C PRO A 186 14.85 15.17 10.06
N ALA A 187 14.61 14.91 11.33
CA ALA A 187 13.31 15.06 11.96
C ALA A 187 13.50 15.77 13.31
N THR A 188 12.76 16.85 13.50
CA THR A 188 12.64 17.53 14.79
C THR A 188 11.45 16.97 15.53
N LEU A 189 11.65 16.50 16.75
CA LEU A 189 10.61 15.92 17.58
C LEU A 189 10.27 16.85 18.73
N GLU A 190 9.00 16.84 19.15
CA GLU A 190 8.52 17.56 20.33
C GLU A 190 8.90 16.81 21.60
N GLU A 191 9.00 17.53 22.73
CA GLU A 191 9.16 16.93 24.07
C GLU A 191 7.84 16.28 24.51
N SER A 192 7.45 15.20 23.84
CA SER A 192 6.21 14.49 24.13
C SER A 192 6.10 13.22 23.28
N GLN A 193 4.90 12.72 23.14
CA GLN A 193 4.60 11.67 22.19
C GLN A 193 4.62 12.24 20.76
N ASN A 194 5.45 11.63 19.92
CA ASN A 194 5.52 11.94 18.50
C ASN A 194 5.00 10.79 17.67
N ARG A 195 4.31 11.13 16.59
CA ARG A 195 3.84 10.19 15.57
C ARG A 195 4.52 10.50 14.25
N ILE A 196 5.30 9.54 13.76
CA ILE A 196 6.00 9.65 12.49
C ILE A 196 5.34 8.69 11.49
N GLU A 197 4.97 9.21 10.33
CA GLU A 197 4.36 8.43 9.26
C GLU A 197 5.24 8.49 8.01
N VAL A 198 5.56 7.32 7.47
CA VAL A 198 6.30 7.19 6.21
C VAL A 198 5.37 6.55 5.20
N HIS A 199 5.09 7.25 4.12
CA HIS A 199 4.24 6.82 3.02
C HIS A 199 5.11 6.68 1.77
N VAL A 200 5.06 5.53 1.12
CA VAL A 200 5.82 5.28 -0.12
C VAL A 200 4.86 4.78 -1.17
N ARG A 201 5.03 5.26 -2.40
CA ARG A 201 4.22 4.89 -3.54
C ARG A 201 5.11 4.41 -4.68
N ASP A 202 4.71 3.34 -5.34
CA ASP A 202 5.36 2.83 -6.55
C ASP A 202 4.84 3.52 -7.83
N ASN A 203 5.41 3.12 -8.98
CA ASN A 203 5.03 3.63 -10.28
C ASN A 203 3.61 3.24 -10.71
N ASP A 204 3.07 2.14 -10.18
CA ASP A 204 1.69 1.71 -10.41
C ASP A 204 0.68 2.44 -9.51
N GLY A 205 1.14 3.26 -8.58
CA GLY A 205 0.34 4.05 -7.66
C GLY A 205 -0.08 3.28 -6.40
N ILE A 206 0.54 2.12 -6.14
CA ILE A 206 0.31 1.37 -4.91
C ILE A 206 1.09 2.06 -3.79
N GLN A 207 0.43 2.23 -2.66
CA GLN A 207 1.01 2.90 -1.51
C GLN A 207 1.20 1.92 -0.35
N SER A 208 2.40 1.94 0.24
CA SER A 208 2.70 1.33 1.53
C SER A 208 3.01 2.40 2.56
N GLN A 209 2.76 2.10 3.82
CA GLN A 209 3.01 3.04 4.91
C GLN A 209 3.58 2.33 6.14
N ARG A 210 4.34 3.10 6.91
CA ARG A 210 4.83 2.70 8.24
C ARG A 210 4.59 3.84 9.22
N ILE A 211 4.13 3.49 10.42
CA ILE A 211 3.91 4.45 11.51
C ILE A 211 4.83 4.07 12.65
N LEU A 212 5.54 5.06 13.16
CA LEU A 212 6.34 4.96 14.38
C LEU A 212 5.70 5.90 15.42
N ASN A 213 5.47 5.39 16.62
CA ASN A 213 5.15 6.24 17.77
C ASN A 213 6.40 6.29 18.66
N PHE A 214 6.85 7.49 18.95
CA PHE A 214 8.07 7.74 19.68
C PHE A 214 7.79 8.72 20.83
N TRP A 215 8.31 8.38 22.01
CA TRP A 215 8.26 9.27 23.17
C TRP A 215 9.63 9.93 23.34
N ASN A 216 9.64 11.25 23.20
CA ASN A 216 10.80 12.06 23.49
C ASN A 216 10.66 12.60 24.89
N TRP A 217 11.52 12.16 25.80
CA TRP A 217 11.49 12.52 27.20
C TRP A 217 12.86 13.12 27.60
N ASN A 218 12.87 14.38 27.98
CA ASN A 218 14.04 15.07 28.52
C ASN A 218 14.24 14.79 30.01
N GLY A 219 14.32 13.55 30.42
CA GLY A 219 14.55 13.15 31.80
C GLY A 219 15.53 11.99 31.85
N ASP A 220 16.36 11.93 32.88
CA ASP A 220 17.43 10.95 33.12
C ASP A 220 16.99 9.46 33.19
N GLU A 221 15.93 9.06 32.53
CA GLU A 221 15.41 7.68 32.53
C GLU A 221 15.45 7.04 31.14
N GLU A 222 15.89 5.79 31.10
CA GLU A 222 16.08 4.93 29.94
C GLU A 222 14.90 4.94 28.96
N VAL A 223 15.19 5.21 27.69
CA VAL A 223 14.24 5.13 26.58
C VAL A 223 13.86 3.67 26.33
N THR A 224 12.66 3.28 26.68
CA THR A 224 12.13 1.95 26.35
C THR A 224 11.51 2.01 24.96
N LEU A 225 12.23 1.51 23.95
CA LEU A 225 11.70 1.31 22.60
C LEU A 225 10.71 0.14 22.60
N SER A 226 9.41 0.40 22.61
CA SER A 226 8.41 -0.62 22.32
C SER A 226 8.18 -0.72 20.81
N GLY A 227 9.04 -1.48 20.15
CA GLY A 227 8.83 -1.90 18.77
C GLY A 227 8.35 -3.34 18.77
N SER A 228 7.07 -3.60 18.49
CA SER A 228 6.61 -4.95 18.18
C SER A 228 6.84 -5.20 16.68
N SER A 229 7.69 -6.18 16.43
CA SER A 229 7.93 -6.82 15.13
C SER A 229 6.72 -7.64 14.65
#